data_f6e0a1511d3034a1547101b6feeaa1dd
#
_entry.id   f6e0a1511d3034a1547101b6feeaa1dd
#
_cell.length_a   1.000
_cell.length_b   1.000
_cell.length_c   1.000
_cell.angle_alpha   90.00
_cell.angle_beta   90.00
_cell.angle_gamma   90.00
#
_symmetry.space_group_name_H-M   'P 1'
#
loop_
_entity.id
_entity.type
_entity.pdbx_description
1 polymer ?
#
loop_
_entity_poly.entity_id
_entity_poly.type
_entity_poly.pdbx_seq_one_letter_code
_entity_poly.pdbx_strand_id
1 'polypeptide(L)'
;THKPEYETVMSFGGLLLNNDLEAIFAINDRLNRAGMDSISAGSAVAYAMELYEKGRLTQADTGGLELRWGNVAAVQALVEQMIAREGLGNLLADGVKRAAQRLNGSSPEGAVHAGGQEISMHDPRLDPGYALHASVDPTPGRHTTGSQIYYDMYRLWTRVPGLPRPGLLYSRSRRYRASAENAASAVANSCYTQLYNAAGLCMFGAFLGADGLPATLERTTALLR
;
A
#
# COMPACT_ATOMS: atom_id res chain seq x y z
N THR A 1 -3.26 0.84 -22.34
CA THR A 1 -2.73 1.54 -21.14
C THR A 1 -3.69 1.36 -20.00
N HIS A 2 -3.23 0.75 -18.92
CA HIS A 2 -4.02 0.64 -17.71
C HIS A 2 -3.93 1.94 -16.91
N LYS A 3 -5.08 2.44 -16.45
CA LYS A 3 -5.11 3.59 -15.57
C LYS A 3 -4.43 3.22 -14.25
N PRO A 4 -3.40 3.96 -13.79
CA PRO A 4 -2.82 3.71 -12.48
C PRO A 4 -3.85 4.02 -11.38
N GLU A 5 -3.84 3.23 -10.33
CA GLU A 5 -4.64 3.48 -9.15
C GLU A 5 -3.90 4.41 -8.16
N TYR A 6 -4.57 4.78 -7.06
CA TYR A 6 -4.05 5.71 -6.07
C TYR A 6 -2.64 5.32 -5.57
N GLU A 7 -2.45 4.06 -5.19
CA GLU A 7 -1.17 3.60 -4.63
C GLU A 7 -0.02 3.78 -5.61
N THR A 8 -0.23 3.44 -6.88
CA THR A 8 0.79 3.63 -7.92
C THR A 8 1.10 5.11 -8.15
N VAL A 9 0.06 5.95 -8.20
CA VAL A 9 0.24 7.41 -8.40
C VAL A 9 1.00 8.00 -7.23
N MET A 10 0.71 7.59 -6.00
CA MET A 10 1.40 8.10 -4.83
C MET A 10 2.82 7.54 -4.70
N SER A 11 3.05 6.26 -5.03
CA SER A 11 4.37 5.62 -4.97
C SER A 11 5.35 6.23 -5.97
N PHE A 12 4.93 6.47 -7.20
CA PHE A 12 5.80 7.00 -8.26
C PHE A 12 5.64 8.51 -8.51
N GLY A 13 4.64 9.14 -7.90
CA GLY A 13 4.42 10.58 -7.94
C GLY A 13 4.84 11.24 -6.63
N GLY A 14 3.94 11.24 -5.64
CA GLY A 14 4.14 11.96 -4.38
C GLY A 14 5.37 11.53 -3.61
N LEU A 15 5.62 10.24 -3.47
CA LEU A 15 6.78 9.71 -2.74
C LEU A 15 8.11 10.10 -3.39
N LEU A 16 8.20 10.11 -4.72
CA LEU A 16 9.44 10.36 -5.46
C LEU A 16 9.58 11.80 -5.95
N LEU A 17 8.64 12.69 -5.57
CA LEU A 17 8.55 14.08 -6.06
C LEU A 17 8.48 14.16 -7.59
N ASN A 18 7.85 13.19 -8.23
CA ASN A 18 7.65 13.15 -9.67
C ASN A 18 6.27 13.74 -10.02
N ASN A 19 6.24 14.75 -10.85
CA ASN A 19 5.03 15.38 -11.35
C ASN A 19 4.75 15.07 -12.84
N ASP A 20 5.51 14.18 -13.44
CA ASP A 20 5.30 13.72 -14.82
C ASP A 20 4.29 12.57 -14.85
N LEU A 21 3.05 12.92 -15.17
CA LEU A 21 1.95 11.96 -15.18
C LEU A 21 2.12 10.91 -16.27
N GLU A 22 2.69 11.27 -17.42
CA GLU A 22 2.93 10.32 -18.52
C GLU A 22 3.96 9.26 -18.11
N ALA A 23 5.01 9.68 -17.42
CA ALA A 23 5.99 8.76 -16.87
C ALA A 23 5.38 7.81 -15.84
N ILE A 24 4.49 8.30 -14.96
CA ILE A 24 3.77 7.45 -13.99
C ILE A 24 2.92 6.39 -14.70
N PHE A 25 2.21 6.77 -15.77
CA PHE A 25 1.43 5.83 -16.60
C PHE A 25 2.33 4.78 -17.25
N ALA A 26 3.47 5.21 -17.80
CA ALA A 26 4.44 4.30 -18.43
C ALA A 26 5.02 3.29 -17.41
N ILE A 27 5.42 3.77 -16.24
CA ILE A 27 5.92 2.92 -15.15
C ILE A 27 4.85 1.91 -14.71
N ASN A 28 3.60 2.36 -14.54
CA ASN A 28 2.48 1.48 -14.18
C ASN A 28 2.29 0.35 -15.21
N ASP A 29 2.31 0.67 -16.50
CA ASP A 29 2.17 -0.34 -17.57
C ASP A 29 3.34 -1.33 -17.54
N ARG A 30 4.58 -0.86 -17.33
CA ARG A 30 5.77 -1.70 -17.24
C ARG A 30 5.73 -2.66 -16.06
N LEU A 31 5.40 -2.16 -14.86
CA LEU A 31 5.30 -2.98 -13.66
C LEU A 31 4.18 -4.03 -13.76
N ASN A 32 3.01 -3.63 -14.28
CA ASN A 32 1.90 -4.57 -14.50
C ASN A 32 2.28 -5.70 -15.46
N ARG A 33 2.98 -5.39 -16.55
CA ARG A 33 3.47 -6.42 -17.50
C ARG A 33 4.54 -7.32 -16.89
N ALA A 34 5.36 -6.78 -16.00
CA ALA A 34 6.39 -7.52 -15.28
C ALA A 34 5.84 -8.33 -14.09
N GLY A 35 4.58 -8.14 -13.69
CA GLY A 35 3.99 -8.77 -12.52
C GLY A 35 4.58 -8.28 -11.20
N MET A 36 5.03 -7.02 -11.15
CA MET A 36 5.63 -6.40 -9.98
C MET A 36 4.63 -5.51 -9.24
N ASP A 37 4.66 -5.57 -7.92
CA ASP A 37 3.87 -4.68 -7.06
C ASP A 37 4.40 -3.25 -7.13
N SER A 38 3.50 -2.28 -7.41
CA SER A 38 3.90 -0.88 -7.60
C SER A 38 4.20 -0.17 -6.28
N ILE A 39 3.59 -0.57 -5.17
CA ILE A 39 3.88 -0.01 -3.84
C ILE A 39 5.31 -0.38 -3.45
N SER A 40 5.63 -1.67 -3.52
CA SER A 40 6.95 -2.19 -3.18
C SER A 40 8.04 -1.65 -4.10
N ALA A 41 7.76 -1.58 -5.41
CA ALA A 41 8.71 -1.02 -6.37
C ALA A 41 8.99 0.46 -6.12
N GLY A 42 7.96 1.28 -5.88
CA GLY A 42 8.12 2.70 -5.56
C GLY A 42 8.87 2.93 -4.25
N SER A 43 8.56 2.15 -3.23
CA SER A 43 9.27 2.20 -1.94
C SER A 43 10.74 1.79 -2.07
N ALA A 44 11.05 0.78 -2.90
CA ALA A 44 12.42 0.36 -3.15
C ALA A 44 13.23 1.43 -3.91
N VAL A 45 12.59 2.10 -4.88
CA VAL A 45 13.19 3.24 -5.57
C VAL A 45 13.43 4.39 -4.60
N ALA A 46 12.45 4.74 -3.76
CA ALA A 46 12.60 5.79 -2.74
C ALA A 46 13.76 5.49 -1.78
N TYR A 47 13.87 4.24 -1.34
CA TYR A 47 14.98 3.79 -0.50
C TYR A 47 16.35 4.01 -1.17
N ALA A 48 16.48 3.67 -2.45
CA ALA A 48 17.71 3.91 -3.20
C ALA A 48 18.03 5.41 -3.37
N MET A 49 16.99 6.23 -3.61
CA MET A 49 17.13 7.69 -3.70
C MET A 49 17.59 8.30 -2.36
N GLU A 50 17.02 7.84 -1.24
CA GLU A 50 17.46 8.26 0.09
C GLU A 50 18.92 7.87 0.39
N LEU A 51 19.32 6.66 0.03
CA LEU A 51 20.71 6.22 0.17
C LEU A 51 21.65 7.06 -0.71
N TYR A 52 21.22 7.41 -1.91
CA TYR A 52 21.99 8.28 -2.81
C TYR A 52 22.13 9.71 -2.24
N GLU A 53 21.05 10.29 -1.75
CA GLU A 53 21.03 11.60 -1.09
C GLU A 53 21.96 11.64 0.14
N LYS A 54 22.00 10.56 0.92
CA LYS A 54 22.89 10.40 2.08
C LYS A 54 24.34 10.04 1.72
N GLY A 55 24.67 9.95 0.43
CA GLY A 55 26.01 9.59 -0.06
C GLY A 55 26.42 8.14 0.23
N ARG A 56 25.45 7.26 0.54
CA ARG A 56 25.68 5.84 0.79
C ARG A 56 25.64 5.00 -0.49
N LEU A 57 25.03 5.53 -1.53
CA LEU A 57 25.15 5.08 -2.92
C LEU A 57 25.78 6.21 -3.72
N THR A 58 26.72 5.85 -4.57
CA THR A 58 27.37 6.76 -5.49
C THR A 58 26.85 6.54 -6.91
N GLN A 59 27.20 7.43 -7.84
CA GLN A 59 26.85 7.26 -9.23
C GLN A 59 27.48 5.99 -9.85
N ALA A 60 28.62 5.55 -9.33
CA ALA A 60 29.23 4.27 -9.73
C ALA A 60 28.38 3.07 -9.30
N ASP A 61 27.83 3.11 -8.09
CA ASP A 61 26.98 2.02 -7.54
C ASP A 61 25.64 1.91 -8.27
N THR A 62 25.16 3.02 -8.83
CA THR A 62 23.87 3.10 -9.55
C THR A 62 24.00 2.81 -11.05
N GLY A 63 25.21 2.52 -11.53
CA GLY A 63 25.46 2.34 -12.96
C GLY A 63 25.35 3.65 -13.77
N GLY A 64 25.68 4.77 -13.15
CA GLY A 64 25.64 6.10 -13.77
C GLY A 64 24.33 6.86 -13.55
N LEU A 65 23.34 6.30 -12.86
CA LEU A 65 22.08 6.98 -12.60
C LEU A 65 22.23 8.01 -11.46
N GLU A 66 21.74 9.21 -11.69
CA GLU A 66 21.60 10.24 -10.68
C GLU A 66 20.26 10.10 -9.96
N LEU A 67 20.22 9.35 -8.85
CA LEU A 67 19.01 9.06 -8.09
C LEU A 67 18.61 10.23 -7.19
N ARG A 68 18.39 11.41 -7.78
CA ARG A 68 17.86 12.58 -7.07
C ARG A 68 16.33 12.58 -7.09
N TRP A 69 15.73 13.06 -6.02
CA TRP A 69 14.28 13.24 -5.94
C TRP A 69 13.76 14.04 -7.13
N GLY A 70 12.72 13.54 -7.77
CA GLY A 70 12.14 14.16 -8.98
C GLY A 70 12.86 13.84 -10.29
N ASN A 71 13.98 13.10 -10.28
CA ASN A 71 14.64 12.70 -11.53
C ASN A 71 13.92 11.53 -12.19
N VAL A 72 12.92 11.86 -12.99
CA VAL A 72 12.02 10.91 -13.66
C VAL A 72 12.78 9.90 -14.53
N ALA A 73 13.76 10.36 -15.30
CA ALA A 73 14.55 9.50 -16.18
C ALA A 73 15.32 8.44 -15.40
N ALA A 74 15.93 8.82 -14.25
CA ALA A 74 16.63 7.89 -13.39
C ALA A 74 15.67 6.88 -12.73
N VAL A 75 14.47 7.32 -12.33
CA VAL A 75 13.41 6.44 -11.79
C VAL A 75 13.00 5.40 -12.83
N GLN A 76 12.70 5.80 -14.05
CA GLN A 76 12.34 4.88 -15.14
C GLN A 76 13.45 3.88 -15.43
N ALA A 77 14.70 4.35 -15.54
CA ALA A 77 15.84 3.48 -15.79
C ALA A 77 16.05 2.47 -14.64
N LEU A 78 15.89 2.89 -13.39
CA LEU A 78 16.02 2.01 -12.24
C LEU A 78 14.89 0.95 -12.20
N VAL A 79 13.67 1.32 -12.55
CA VAL A 79 12.54 0.38 -12.70
C VAL A 79 12.85 -0.68 -13.76
N GLU A 80 13.42 -0.29 -14.93
CA GLU A 80 13.82 -1.25 -15.94
C GLU A 80 14.94 -2.17 -15.44
N GLN A 81 15.93 -1.66 -14.69
CA GLN A 81 16.93 -2.51 -14.04
C GLN A 81 16.29 -3.49 -13.03
N MET A 82 15.27 -3.09 -12.28
CA MET A 82 14.56 -3.98 -11.37
C MET A 82 13.84 -5.08 -12.11
N ILE A 83 13.16 -4.76 -13.21
CA ILE A 83 12.45 -5.73 -14.07
C ILE A 83 13.44 -6.72 -14.69
N ALA A 84 14.56 -6.23 -15.23
CA ALA A 84 15.59 -7.03 -15.84
C ALA A 84 16.46 -7.79 -14.84
N ARG A 85 16.38 -7.45 -13.54
CA ARG A 85 17.26 -7.99 -12.51
C ARG A 85 18.74 -7.68 -12.76
N GLU A 86 19.05 -6.46 -13.12
CA GLU A 86 20.40 -6.00 -13.44
C GLU A 86 20.90 -4.93 -12.43
N GLY A 87 22.19 -4.86 -12.24
CA GLY A 87 22.85 -3.83 -11.42
C GLY A 87 22.21 -3.61 -10.05
N LEU A 88 22.00 -2.35 -9.69
CA LEU A 88 21.31 -1.96 -8.45
C LEU A 88 19.86 -2.47 -8.44
N GLY A 89 19.20 -2.50 -9.59
CA GLY A 89 17.84 -3.00 -9.71
C GLY A 89 17.66 -4.43 -9.24
N ASN A 90 18.66 -5.30 -9.46
CA ASN A 90 18.60 -6.69 -8.96
C ASN A 90 18.58 -6.78 -7.43
N LEU A 91 19.22 -5.86 -6.74
CA LEU A 91 19.19 -5.80 -5.27
C LEU A 91 17.83 -5.30 -4.76
N LEU A 92 17.26 -4.32 -5.44
CA LEU A 92 15.99 -3.68 -5.07
C LEU A 92 14.76 -4.54 -5.39
N ALA A 93 14.84 -5.36 -6.43
CA ALA A 93 13.73 -6.19 -6.90
C ALA A 93 13.25 -7.25 -5.88
N ASP A 94 14.03 -7.52 -4.84
CA ASP A 94 13.67 -8.40 -3.73
C ASP A 94 13.04 -7.66 -2.53
N GLY A 95 12.78 -6.37 -2.67
CA GLY A 95 12.20 -5.49 -1.65
C GLY A 95 13.22 -4.84 -0.71
N VAL A 96 12.79 -3.79 0.00
CA VAL A 96 13.68 -2.93 0.81
C VAL A 96 14.37 -3.69 1.94
N LYS A 97 13.69 -4.67 2.55
CA LYS A 97 14.30 -5.47 3.64
C LYS A 97 15.55 -6.20 3.16
N ARG A 98 15.45 -6.92 2.04
CA ARG A 98 16.57 -7.69 1.49
C ARG A 98 17.63 -6.77 0.89
N ALA A 99 17.21 -5.69 0.23
CA ALA A 99 18.12 -4.68 -0.27
C ALA A 99 18.97 -4.06 0.84
N ALA A 100 18.34 -3.68 1.96
CA ALA A 100 19.04 -3.12 3.12
C ALA A 100 20.07 -4.10 3.69
N GLN A 101 19.73 -5.37 3.83
CA GLN A 101 20.64 -6.41 4.30
C GLN A 101 21.89 -6.56 3.41
N ARG A 102 21.71 -6.46 2.09
CA ARG A 102 22.81 -6.61 1.11
C ARG A 102 23.65 -5.34 0.96
N LEU A 103 23.03 -4.15 0.99
CA LEU A 103 23.71 -2.89 0.77
C LEU A 103 24.41 -2.36 2.02
N ASN A 104 23.87 -2.60 3.20
CA ASN A 104 24.30 -1.95 4.43
C ASN A 104 24.80 -2.89 5.54
N GLY A 105 24.89 -4.19 5.26
CA GLY A 105 25.42 -5.18 6.20
C GLY A 105 24.62 -5.34 7.49
N SER A 106 24.09 -4.32 8.10
CA SER A 106 23.36 -4.41 9.37
C SER A 106 22.59 -3.15 9.77
N SER A 107 22.59 -2.10 8.96
CA SER A 107 21.79 -0.91 9.28
C SER A 107 20.51 -0.88 8.46
N PRO A 108 19.33 -1.15 9.08
CA PRO A 108 18.04 -1.07 8.40
C PRO A 108 17.54 0.37 8.23
N GLU A 109 18.39 1.37 8.50
CA GLU A 109 17.99 2.77 8.42
C GLU A 109 17.46 3.13 7.04
N GLY A 110 16.27 3.70 6.99
CA GLY A 110 15.58 4.05 5.75
C GLY A 110 14.80 2.91 5.07
N ALA A 111 15.03 1.65 5.44
CA ALA A 111 14.29 0.52 4.90
C ALA A 111 12.91 0.39 5.57
N VAL A 112 11.93 1.13 5.07
CA VAL A 112 10.57 1.17 5.66
C VAL A 112 9.77 -0.06 5.20
N HIS A 113 9.51 -0.96 6.13
CA HIS A 113 8.72 -2.16 5.89
C HIS A 113 8.10 -2.73 7.18
N ALA A 114 7.04 -3.51 7.05
CA ALA A 114 6.43 -4.29 8.13
C ALA A 114 6.58 -5.78 7.82
N GLY A 115 7.43 -6.47 8.56
CA GLY A 115 7.70 -7.91 8.35
C GLY A 115 8.41 -8.25 7.04
N GLY A 116 8.76 -7.29 6.21
CA GLY A 116 9.34 -7.46 4.88
C GLY A 116 8.42 -7.02 3.74
N GLN A 117 7.21 -6.59 4.06
CA GLN A 117 6.28 -5.95 3.14
C GLN A 117 6.42 -4.44 3.26
N GLU A 118 6.61 -3.75 2.16
CA GLU A 118 6.64 -2.30 2.10
C GLU A 118 5.27 -1.72 2.47
N ILE A 119 5.29 -0.52 3.07
CA ILE A 119 4.08 0.11 3.58
C ILE A 119 3.38 0.88 2.45
N SER A 120 2.04 0.78 2.43
CA SER A 120 1.19 1.53 1.52
C SER A 120 1.26 3.05 1.72
N MET A 121 0.81 3.80 0.72
CA MET A 121 0.83 5.26 0.71
C MET A 121 -0.31 5.87 1.53
N HIS A 122 -0.53 5.35 2.73
CA HIS A 122 -1.53 5.80 3.69
C HIS A 122 -0.89 6.22 5.00
N ASP A 123 -1.27 7.39 5.51
CA ASP A 123 -0.73 7.89 6.78
C ASP A 123 -1.67 7.49 7.94
N PRO A 124 -1.20 6.65 8.88
CA PRO A 124 -1.99 6.23 10.04
C PRO A 124 -2.36 7.38 10.98
N ARG A 125 -1.68 8.51 10.90
CA ARG A 125 -2.05 9.73 11.63
C ARG A 125 -3.34 10.34 11.09
N LEU A 126 -3.62 10.13 9.81
CA LEU A 126 -4.86 10.56 9.16
C LEU A 126 -6.01 9.59 9.39
N ASP A 127 -5.70 8.29 9.48
CA ASP A 127 -6.65 7.21 9.72
C ASP A 127 -6.24 6.35 10.92
N PRO A 128 -6.69 6.69 12.14
CA PRO A 128 -6.35 5.92 13.35
C PRO A 128 -6.88 4.49 13.34
N GLY A 129 -7.94 4.20 12.59
CA GLY A 129 -8.43 2.85 12.38
C GLY A 129 -7.42 2.00 11.64
N TYR A 130 -6.76 2.58 10.64
CA TYR A 130 -5.65 1.93 9.96
C TYR A 130 -4.43 1.73 10.87
N ALA A 131 -4.11 2.72 11.73
CA ALA A 131 -3.05 2.57 12.73
C ALA A 131 -3.31 1.39 13.69
N LEU A 132 -4.55 1.28 14.17
CA LEU A 132 -4.95 0.17 15.04
C LEU A 132 -4.83 -1.18 14.31
N HIS A 133 -5.32 -1.26 13.07
CA HIS A 133 -5.21 -2.44 12.24
C HIS A 133 -3.74 -2.84 12.03
N ALA A 134 -2.89 -1.91 11.61
CA ALA A 134 -1.47 -2.16 11.39
C ALA A 134 -0.73 -2.66 12.65
N SER A 135 -1.27 -2.35 13.85
CA SER A 135 -0.69 -2.77 15.13
C SER A 135 -1.04 -4.23 15.49
N VAL A 136 -2.12 -4.79 14.97
CA VAL A 136 -2.67 -6.08 15.42
C VAL A 136 -2.83 -7.11 14.29
N ASP A 137 -2.76 -6.69 13.03
CA ASP A 137 -2.94 -7.59 11.89
C ASP A 137 -1.65 -8.38 11.59
N PRO A 138 -1.74 -9.66 11.24
CA PRO A 138 -0.57 -10.45 10.85
C PRO A 138 0.08 -9.96 9.53
N THR A 139 -0.61 -9.11 8.76
CA THR A 139 -0.11 -8.49 7.53
C THR A 139 -0.17 -6.96 7.63
N PRO A 140 0.59 -6.33 8.52
CA PRO A 140 0.44 -4.92 8.89
C PRO A 140 0.74 -3.93 7.75
N GLY A 141 1.46 -4.33 6.71
CA GLY A 141 1.68 -3.52 5.50
C GLY A 141 0.45 -3.39 4.60
N ARG A 142 -0.59 -4.18 4.85
CA ARG A 142 -1.78 -4.23 4.00
C ARG A 142 -2.79 -3.15 4.38
N HIS A 143 -3.00 -2.15 3.53
CA HIS A 143 -3.84 -0.99 3.81
C HIS A 143 -5.36 -1.22 3.65
N THR A 144 -5.76 -2.27 2.95
CA THR A 144 -7.15 -2.45 2.52
C THR A 144 -8.07 -3.06 3.59
N THR A 145 -7.56 -3.44 4.75
CA THR A 145 -8.31 -4.26 5.71
C THR A 145 -8.78 -3.52 6.96
N GLY A 146 -8.17 -2.40 7.35
CA GLY A 146 -8.42 -1.81 8.66
C GLY A 146 -8.83 -0.34 8.67
N SER A 147 -8.94 0.30 7.52
CA SER A 147 -9.25 1.73 7.43
C SER A 147 -10.63 2.06 8.00
N GLN A 148 -10.71 3.04 8.90
CA GLN A 148 -11.98 3.56 9.40
C GLN A 148 -12.78 4.26 8.30
N ILE A 149 -12.10 4.78 7.27
CA ILE A 149 -12.74 5.35 6.09
C ILE A 149 -13.61 4.30 5.39
N TYR A 150 -13.15 3.07 5.29
CA TYR A 150 -13.91 1.98 4.68
C TYR A 150 -15.14 1.59 5.50
N TYR A 151 -15.06 1.62 6.83
CA TYR A 151 -16.22 1.43 7.68
C TYR A 151 -17.34 2.41 7.33
N ASP A 152 -16.99 3.68 7.14
CA ASP A 152 -17.92 4.74 6.74
C ASP A 152 -18.43 4.55 5.31
N MET A 153 -17.55 4.24 4.37
CA MET A 153 -17.92 4.02 2.96
C MET A 153 -18.85 2.83 2.78
N TYR A 154 -18.63 1.73 3.49
CA TYR A 154 -19.51 0.56 3.46
C TYR A 154 -20.79 0.77 4.27
N ARG A 155 -20.89 1.79 5.09
CA ARG A 155 -21.99 2.03 6.02
C ARG A 155 -22.29 0.79 6.87
N LEU A 156 -21.28 0.16 7.44
CA LEU A 156 -21.42 -1.13 8.13
C LEU A 156 -22.41 -1.08 9.28
N TRP A 157 -22.56 0.07 9.96
CA TRP A 157 -23.58 0.27 11.01
C TRP A 157 -25.04 0.15 10.53
N THR A 158 -25.29 0.26 9.22
CA THR A 158 -26.64 0.06 8.66
C THR A 158 -26.92 -1.39 8.29
N ARG A 159 -25.88 -2.22 8.24
CA ARG A 159 -25.91 -3.60 7.73
C ARG A 159 -25.74 -4.62 8.84
N VAL A 160 -24.98 -4.28 9.87
CA VAL A 160 -24.68 -5.17 10.99
C VAL A 160 -25.31 -4.58 12.25
N PRO A 161 -26.32 -5.24 12.86
CA PRO A 161 -26.94 -4.79 14.09
C PRO A 161 -25.90 -4.61 15.23
N GLY A 162 -26.08 -3.56 16.02
CA GLY A 162 -25.23 -3.31 17.19
C GLY A 162 -23.91 -2.60 16.90
N LEU A 163 -23.57 -2.36 15.65
CA LEU A 163 -22.39 -1.56 15.33
C LEU A 163 -22.63 -0.06 15.56
N PRO A 164 -21.64 0.65 16.11
CA PRO A 164 -21.77 2.06 16.41
C PRO A 164 -21.89 2.87 15.11
N ARG A 165 -22.81 3.86 15.11
CA ARG A 165 -22.86 4.84 14.03
C ARG A 165 -21.65 5.78 14.17
N PRO A 166 -20.78 5.91 13.16
CA PRO A 166 -19.63 6.77 13.26
C PRO A 166 -20.07 8.23 13.42
N GLY A 167 -19.30 8.97 14.17
CA GLY A 167 -19.38 10.43 14.11
C GLY A 167 -18.93 10.89 12.74
N LEU A 168 -19.18 12.17 12.42
CA LEU A 168 -18.71 12.73 11.16
C LEU A 168 -17.22 12.41 10.95
N LEU A 169 -16.91 11.94 9.76
CA LEU A 169 -15.58 11.49 9.32
C LEU A 169 -14.44 12.46 9.70
N TYR A 170 -14.76 13.73 9.84
CA TYR A 170 -13.83 14.82 10.14
C TYR A 170 -13.86 15.32 11.58
N SER A 171 -14.63 14.71 12.46
CA SER A 171 -14.62 15.08 13.88
C SER A 171 -13.37 14.56 14.56
N ARG A 172 -12.34 15.42 14.67
CA ARG A 172 -11.06 15.09 15.33
C ARG A 172 -11.25 14.48 16.72
N SER A 173 -12.17 15.01 17.53
CA SER A 173 -12.37 14.57 18.92
C SER A 173 -12.81 13.11 19.05
N ARG A 174 -13.56 12.57 18.11
CA ARG A 174 -14.03 11.18 18.13
C ARG A 174 -13.08 10.22 17.43
N ARG A 175 -12.50 10.68 16.32
CA ARG A 175 -11.66 9.87 15.44
C ARG A 175 -10.41 9.33 16.16
N TYR A 176 -9.76 10.17 16.97
CA TYR A 176 -8.53 9.82 17.70
C TYR A 176 -8.79 9.36 19.14
N ARG A 177 -10.04 9.19 19.52
CA ARG A 177 -10.37 8.75 20.87
C ARG A 177 -10.17 7.24 21.00
N ALA A 178 -9.39 6.83 21.99
CA ALA A 178 -9.37 5.44 22.42
C ALA A 178 -10.72 5.09 23.04
N SER A 179 -11.55 4.34 22.33
CA SER A 179 -12.90 3.95 22.79
C SER A 179 -13.27 2.56 22.26
N ALA A 180 -14.15 1.88 23.00
CA ALA A 180 -14.70 0.59 22.57
C ALA A 180 -15.47 0.71 21.24
N GLU A 181 -16.08 1.87 20.96
CA GLU A 181 -16.80 2.13 19.71
C GLU A 181 -15.84 2.13 18.50
N ASN A 182 -14.70 2.83 18.63
CA ASN A 182 -13.70 2.88 17.57
C ASN A 182 -13.06 1.50 17.37
N ALA A 183 -12.79 0.76 18.44
CA ALA A 183 -12.29 -0.60 18.37
C ALA A 183 -13.30 -1.53 17.67
N ALA A 184 -14.58 -1.46 18.03
CA ALA A 184 -15.64 -2.26 17.40
C ALA A 184 -15.78 -1.94 15.89
N SER A 185 -15.67 -0.66 15.53
CA SER A 185 -15.70 -0.23 14.13
C SER A 185 -14.51 -0.78 13.33
N ALA A 186 -13.31 -0.75 13.91
CA ALA A 186 -12.11 -1.30 13.27
C ALA A 186 -12.20 -2.81 13.09
N VAL A 187 -12.65 -3.55 14.12
CA VAL A 187 -12.86 -5.00 14.04
C VAL A 187 -13.90 -5.34 12.98
N ALA A 188 -15.04 -4.65 12.97
CA ALA A 188 -16.10 -4.89 11.99
C ALA A 188 -15.61 -4.65 10.56
N ASN A 189 -14.84 -3.58 10.33
CA ASN A 189 -14.27 -3.32 9.02
C ASN A 189 -13.27 -4.39 8.59
N SER A 190 -12.37 -4.80 9.48
CA SER A 190 -11.41 -5.87 9.20
C SER A 190 -12.13 -7.18 8.85
N CYS A 191 -13.11 -7.59 9.65
CA CYS A 191 -13.89 -8.80 9.39
C CYS A 191 -14.61 -8.73 8.03
N TYR A 192 -15.26 -7.61 7.75
CA TYR A 192 -15.98 -7.41 6.50
C TYR A 192 -15.06 -7.48 5.28
N THR A 193 -13.91 -6.82 5.34
CA THR A 193 -12.93 -6.84 4.27
C THR A 193 -12.32 -8.23 4.07
N GLN A 194 -12.08 -8.96 5.15
CA GLN A 194 -11.58 -10.34 5.07
C GLN A 194 -12.61 -11.30 4.43
N LEU A 195 -13.91 -11.06 4.58
CA LEU A 195 -14.92 -11.83 3.84
C LEU A 195 -14.78 -11.65 2.33
N TYR A 196 -14.54 -10.41 1.86
CA TYR A 196 -14.25 -10.15 0.45
C TYR A 196 -12.98 -10.86 -0.03
N ASN A 197 -11.92 -10.75 0.74
CA ASN A 197 -10.64 -11.39 0.41
C ASN A 197 -10.80 -12.92 0.34
N ALA A 198 -11.50 -13.52 1.30
CA ALA A 198 -11.75 -14.96 1.33
C ALA A 198 -12.62 -15.44 0.16
N ALA A 199 -13.52 -14.59 -0.32
CA ALA A 199 -14.35 -14.86 -1.48
C ALA A 199 -13.65 -14.60 -2.83
N GLY A 200 -12.38 -14.14 -2.81
CA GLY A 200 -11.66 -13.76 -4.04
C GLY A 200 -12.19 -12.50 -4.71
N LEU A 201 -12.90 -11.65 -3.97
CA LEU A 201 -13.53 -10.45 -4.49
C LEU A 201 -12.66 -9.22 -4.24
N CYS A 202 -12.70 -8.27 -5.17
CA CYS A 202 -12.06 -6.98 -5.00
C CYS A 202 -12.89 -6.08 -4.07
N MET A 203 -12.23 -5.41 -3.10
CA MET A 203 -12.91 -4.47 -2.20
C MET A 203 -13.62 -3.33 -2.96
N PHE A 204 -13.11 -2.89 -4.09
CA PHE A 204 -13.77 -1.88 -4.92
C PHE A 204 -15.07 -2.36 -5.54
N GLY A 205 -15.21 -3.66 -5.78
CA GLY A 205 -16.48 -4.27 -6.16
C GLY A 205 -17.56 -4.12 -5.09
N ALA A 206 -17.17 -4.02 -3.83
CA ALA A 206 -18.07 -3.78 -2.71
C ALA A 206 -18.78 -2.43 -2.80
N PHE A 207 -18.14 -1.41 -3.35
CA PHE A 207 -18.75 -0.09 -3.52
C PHE A 207 -19.82 -0.07 -4.63
N LEU A 208 -19.68 -0.95 -5.62
CA LEU A 208 -20.57 -1.03 -6.76
C LEU A 208 -21.78 -1.96 -6.54
N GLY A 209 -21.67 -2.87 -5.57
CA GLY A 209 -22.71 -3.88 -5.35
C GLY A 209 -22.76 -4.41 -3.92
N ALA A 210 -22.37 -3.61 -2.95
CA ALA A 210 -22.24 -4.00 -1.55
C ALA A 210 -23.52 -4.62 -0.93
N ASP A 211 -24.69 -4.32 -1.45
CA ASP A 211 -25.96 -4.89 -0.98
C ASP A 211 -26.14 -6.36 -1.40
N GLY A 212 -25.43 -6.80 -2.43
CA GLY A 212 -25.50 -8.16 -2.94
C GLY A 212 -24.52 -9.14 -2.29
N LEU A 213 -23.52 -8.68 -1.52
CA LEU A 213 -22.50 -9.58 -0.98
C LEU A 213 -23.03 -10.65 -0.01
N PRO A 214 -23.89 -10.33 0.98
CA PRO A 214 -24.45 -11.34 1.86
C PRO A 214 -25.16 -12.44 1.07
N ALA A 215 -26.01 -12.07 0.10
CA ALA A 215 -26.72 -13.02 -0.75
C ALA A 215 -25.77 -13.84 -1.64
N THR A 216 -24.68 -13.23 -2.13
CA THR A 216 -23.66 -13.93 -2.91
C THR A 216 -22.90 -14.93 -2.06
N LEU A 217 -22.50 -14.55 -0.83
CA LEU A 217 -21.83 -15.44 0.10
C LEU A 217 -22.73 -16.61 0.54
N GLU A 218 -24.01 -16.37 0.80
CA GLU A 218 -24.97 -17.41 1.11
C GLU A 218 -25.11 -18.41 -0.04
N ARG A 219 -25.22 -17.93 -1.28
CA ARG A 219 -25.28 -18.78 -2.48
C ARG A 219 -23.99 -19.57 -2.68
N THR A 220 -22.84 -18.94 -2.52
CA THR A 220 -21.54 -19.61 -2.65
C THR A 220 -21.37 -20.68 -1.57
N THR A 221 -21.75 -20.37 -0.34
CA THR A 221 -21.70 -21.35 0.77
C THR A 221 -22.66 -22.52 0.55
N ALA A 222 -23.82 -22.25 -0.03
CA ALA A 222 -24.80 -23.32 -0.37
C ALA A 222 -24.31 -24.23 -1.49
N LEU A 223 -23.51 -23.71 -2.43
CA LEU A 223 -22.90 -24.50 -3.52
C LEU A 223 -21.70 -25.34 -3.05
N LEU A 224 -21.07 -24.98 -1.93
CA LEU A 224 -19.93 -25.70 -1.34
C LEU A 224 -20.35 -26.78 -0.31
N ARG A 225 -21.64 -26.89 0.01
CA ARG A 225 -22.23 -27.91 0.86
C ARG A 225 -22.85 -29.04 0.02
#